data_993a6600d977634fee9c56745949c66b
#
_entry.id   993a6600d977634fee9c56745949c66b
#
_cell.length_a   1.000
_cell.length_b   1.000
_cell.length_c   1.000
_cell.angle_alpha   90.00
_cell.angle_beta   90.00
_cell.angle_gamma   90.00
#
_symmetry.space_group_name_H-M   'P 1'
#
loop_
_entity.id
_entity.type
_entity.pdbx_description
1 polymer ?
#
loop_
_entity_poly.entity_id
_entity_poly.type
_entity_poly.pdbx_seq_one_letter_code
_entity_poly.pdbx_strand_id
1 'polypeptide(L)'
;MVIALKNDDLEVQFKTFGGELSSIRSKEGIEYLWQGDPEYWSGQAPVLFPICGSVRNGQVQYHLKDGVKTGQLPRHGLIRKREFELKEQTDHRLVFEITSNDESLQNYPYHFRVEIAYELKGKEITITYRVQNLESDQVMPYFIGGHPAFHCPLLADEDYEDYELIFEKEESCSVPLLFTETGLVDRLQRTPFLDHSRSLPLRHELFEKDAIILDQLASKSVQLLSKKSGKGLEFAFSDFENLVLWSTNNKGPFIALEPWTGISTSAEEGDFFEDKKGVIQLAPQETRSHQYRITIL
;
A
#
# COMPACT_ATOMS: atom_id res chain seq x y z
N MET A 1 24.30 -4.24 -7.26
CA MET A 1 24.58 -2.85 -6.77
C MET A 1 23.44 -2.52 -5.82
N VAL A 2 23.73 -2.03 -4.62
CA VAL A 2 22.68 -1.57 -3.71
C VAL A 2 22.22 -0.20 -4.18
N ILE A 3 20.92 -0.01 -4.40
CA ILE A 3 20.31 1.26 -4.72
C ILE A 3 19.90 1.89 -3.41
N ALA A 4 20.44 3.07 -3.08
CA ALA A 4 20.17 3.72 -1.80
C ALA A 4 20.15 5.25 -1.93
N LEU A 5 19.38 5.88 -1.05
CA LEU A 5 19.45 7.30 -0.68
C LEU A 5 19.97 7.40 0.74
N LYS A 6 20.83 8.39 1.02
CA LYS A 6 21.42 8.56 2.35
C LYS A 6 21.64 10.03 2.68
N ASN A 7 21.34 10.36 3.94
CA ASN A 7 21.67 11.66 4.53
C ASN A 7 22.19 11.48 5.95
N ASP A 8 22.26 12.56 6.74
CA ASP A 8 22.77 12.52 8.13
C ASP A 8 21.85 11.78 9.11
N ASP A 9 20.60 11.54 8.76
CA ASP A 9 19.58 10.95 9.63
C ASP A 9 19.26 9.50 9.24
N LEU A 10 19.16 9.20 7.93
CA LEU A 10 18.65 7.94 7.42
C LEU A 10 19.52 7.38 6.28
N GLU A 11 19.54 6.06 6.18
CA GLU A 11 19.91 5.31 4.99
C GLU A 11 18.69 4.49 4.53
N VAL A 12 18.25 4.71 3.29
CA VAL A 12 17.06 4.09 2.70
C VAL A 12 17.49 3.28 1.48
N GLN A 13 17.14 1.98 1.45
CA GLN A 13 17.52 1.09 0.36
C GLN A 13 16.28 0.64 -0.44
N PHE A 14 16.52 0.30 -1.71
CA PHE A 14 15.48 -0.02 -2.69
C PHE A 14 15.85 -1.23 -3.53
N LYS A 15 14.82 -1.86 -4.13
CA LYS A 15 14.94 -2.94 -5.12
C LYS A 15 14.32 -2.50 -6.43
N THR A 16 14.94 -2.87 -7.54
CA THR A 16 14.32 -2.76 -8.88
C THR A 16 13.16 -3.72 -9.05
N PHE A 17 13.28 -4.92 -8.47
CA PHE A 17 12.17 -5.88 -8.43
C PHE A 17 11.05 -5.36 -7.52
N GLY A 18 9.88 -5.08 -8.10
CA GLY A 18 8.76 -4.43 -7.44
C GLY A 18 8.87 -2.90 -7.38
N GLY A 19 10.04 -2.32 -7.67
CA GLY A 19 10.28 -0.86 -7.52
C GLY A 19 10.12 -0.39 -6.08
N GLU A 20 10.43 -1.23 -5.09
CA GLU A 20 10.00 -1.07 -3.70
C GLU A 20 11.12 -0.69 -2.73
N LEU A 21 10.71 -0.11 -1.57
CA LEU A 21 11.56 0.03 -0.39
C LEU A 21 12.02 -1.34 0.12
N SER A 22 13.27 -1.42 0.57
CA SER A 22 13.85 -2.65 1.16
C SER A 22 14.53 -2.46 2.50
N SER A 23 14.84 -1.21 2.90
CA SER A 23 15.36 -0.88 4.24
C SER A 23 15.11 0.60 4.54
N ILE A 24 14.82 0.92 5.79
CA ILE A 24 14.81 2.27 6.36
C ILE A 24 15.59 2.22 7.66
N ARG A 25 16.86 2.60 7.62
CA ARG A 25 17.74 2.53 8.78
C ARG A 25 18.10 3.91 9.29
N SER A 26 17.89 4.16 10.60
CA SER A 26 18.34 5.38 11.22
C SER A 26 19.86 5.38 11.46
N LYS A 27 20.44 6.57 11.71
CA LYS A 27 21.85 6.71 12.11
C LYS A 27 22.20 5.97 13.41
N GLU A 28 21.21 5.68 14.23
CA GLU A 28 21.34 4.90 15.46
C GLU A 28 21.40 3.39 15.19
N GLY A 29 21.21 2.99 13.92
CA GLY A 29 21.24 1.59 13.47
C GLY A 29 19.90 0.85 13.60
N ILE A 30 18.81 1.55 13.95
CA ILE A 30 17.47 0.96 14.04
C ILE A 30 16.93 0.75 12.63
N GLU A 31 16.51 -0.48 12.31
CA GLU A 31 15.80 -0.81 11.09
C GLU A 31 14.30 -0.67 11.32
N TYR A 32 13.66 0.19 10.55
CA TYR A 32 12.21 0.44 10.67
C TYR A 32 11.39 -0.42 9.71
N LEU A 33 11.92 -0.71 8.51
CA LEU A 33 11.18 -1.50 7.54
C LEU A 33 11.33 -3.00 7.83
N TRP A 34 10.24 -3.74 7.73
CA TRP A 34 10.24 -5.20 7.82
C TRP A 34 11.22 -5.82 6.82
N GLN A 35 12.01 -6.81 7.26
CA GLN A 35 13.10 -7.36 6.45
C GLN A 35 12.74 -8.64 5.69
N GLY A 36 11.45 -9.01 5.62
CA GLY A 36 10.97 -10.06 4.75
C GLY A 36 11.33 -11.48 5.20
N ASP A 37 11.27 -11.74 6.52
CA ASP A 37 11.49 -13.10 7.03
C ASP A 37 10.40 -14.04 6.52
N PRO A 38 10.76 -15.09 5.72
CA PRO A 38 9.80 -16.01 5.14
C PRO A 38 9.04 -16.87 6.16
N GLU A 39 9.48 -16.94 7.42
CA GLU A 39 8.72 -17.58 8.50
C GLU A 39 7.37 -16.89 8.71
N TYR A 40 7.32 -15.58 8.50
CA TYR A 40 6.12 -14.75 8.63
C TYR A 40 5.62 -14.27 7.27
N TRP A 41 6.39 -13.42 6.62
CA TRP A 41 6.05 -12.84 5.33
C TRP A 41 7.31 -12.35 4.59
N SER A 42 7.55 -12.89 3.40
CA SER A 42 8.73 -12.60 2.57
C SER A 42 8.68 -11.27 1.81
N GLY A 43 7.54 -10.55 1.83
CA GLY A 43 7.42 -9.21 1.26
C GLY A 43 7.95 -8.13 2.20
N GLN A 44 8.09 -6.90 1.70
CA GLN A 44 8.55 -5.74 2.48
C GLN A 44 7.67 -4.52 2.27
N ALA A 45 7.58 -3.99 1.03
CA ALA A 45 6.82 -2.78 0.69
C ALA A 45 6.25 -2.82 -0.73
N PRO A 46 5.53 -3.87 -1.15
CA PRO A 46 5.08 -3.99 -2.53
C PRO A 46 4.16 -2.85 -2.95
N VAL A 47 4.24 -2.50 -4.24
CA VAL A 47 3.37 -1.52 -4.89
C VAL A 47 2.25 -2.22 -5.62
N LEU A 48 1.03 -1.76 -5.40
CA LEU A 48 -0.21 -2.40 -5.83
C LEU A 48 -0.79 -1.65 -7.04
N PHE A 49 -0.93 -2.34 -8.18
CA PHE A 49 -1.52 -1.78 -9.41
C PHE A 49 -1.87 -2.91 -10.40
N PRO A 50 -2.97 -2.85 -11.15
CA PRO A 50 -4.00 -1.80 -11.18
C PRO A 50 -5.09 -1.98 -10.12
N ILE A 51 -4.97 -2.93 -9.20
CA ILE A 51 -5.91 -3.14 -8.10
C ILE A 51 -5.21 -3.18 -6.73
N CYS A 52 -5.94 -2.79 -5.69
CA CYS A 52 -5.63 -3.04 -4.29
C CYS A 52 -6.55 -4.16 -3.78
N GLY A 53 -5.99 -5.17 -3.10
CA GLY A 53 -6.75 -6.34 -2.65
C GLY A 53 -7.07 -7.32 -3.78
N SER A 54 -8.24 -7.95 -3.72
CA SER A 54 -8.67 -9.05 -4.59
C SER A 54 -9.88 -8.69 -5.45
N VAL A 55 -9.98 -9.34 -6.60
CA VAL A 55 -11.20 -9.35 -7.45
C VAL A 55 -11.84 -10.73 -7.41
N ARG A 56 -13.14 -10.80 -7.71
CA ARG A 56 -13.91 -12.06 -7.67
C ARG A 56 -13.29 -13.09 -8.59
N ASN A 57 -12.95 -14.26 -8.06
CA ASN A 57 -12.31 -15.37 -8.79
C ASN A 57 -11.00 -14.97 -9.51
N GLY A 58 -10.34 -13.88 -9.10
CA GLY A 58 -9.17 -13.35 -9.78
C GLY A 58 -9.46 -12.76 -11.17
N GLN A 59 -10.72 -12.48 -11.51
CA GLN A 59 -11.15 -12.04 -12.84
C GLN A 59 -11.85 -10.68 -12.79
N VAL A 60 -11.67 -9.91 -13.85
CA VAL A 60 -12.42 -8.66 -14.10
C VAL A 60 -12.81 -8.57 -15.57
N GLN A 61 -13.87 -7.82 -15.83
CA GLN A 61 -14.31 -7.47 -17.16
C GLN A 61 -14.01 -6.00 -17.45
N TYR A 62 -13.79 -5.68 -18.71
CA TYR A 62 -13.53 -4.33 -19.21
C TYR A 62 -14.42 -4.03 -20.40
N HIS A 63 -15.07 -2.86 -20.41
CA HIS A 63 -15.73 -2.35 -21.62
C HIS A 63 -14.68 -1.69 -22.51
N LEU A 64 -14.39 -2.34 -23.63
CA LEU A 64 -13.52 -1.78 -24.66
C LEU A 64 -14.36 -1.37 -25.87
N LYS A 65 -13.78 -0.57 -26.77
CA LYS A 65 -14.47 -0.15 -28.00
C LYS A 65 -14.95 -1.32 -28.85
N ASP A 66 -14.17 -2.41 -28.87
CA ASP A 66 -14.44 -3.59 -29.68
C ASP A 66 -15.22 -4.69 -28.92
N GLY A 67 -15.78 -4.36 -27.75
CA GLY A 67 -16.58 -5.28 -26.95
C GLY A 67 -16.08 -5.46 -25.52
N VAL A 68 -16.45 -6.57 -24.90
CA VAL A 68 -16.05 -6.90 -23.52
C VAL A 68 -14.84 -7.81 -23.54
N LYS A 69 -13.83 -7.48 -22.72
CA LYS A 69 -12.67 -8.33 -22.48
C LYS A 69 -12.64 -8.77 -21.02
N THR A 70 -12.31 -10.04 -20.77
CA THR A 70 -12.03 -10.56 -19.43
C THR A 70 -10.53 -10.65 -19.22
N GLY A 71 -10.04 -10.19 -18.07
CA GLY A 71 -8.64 -10.29 -17.65
C GLY A 71 -8.49 -11.00 -16.31
N GLN A 72 -7.32 -11.57 -16.09
CA GLN A 72 -6.92 -12.19 -14.82
C GLN A 72 -6.11 -11.18 -14.00
N LEU A 73 -6.61 -10.81 -12.83
CA LEU A 73 -5.89 -9.94 -11.91
C LEU A 73 -5.64 -10.67 -10.59
N PRO A 74 -4.40 -11.08 -10.32
CA PRO A 74 -4.05 -11.65 -9.03
C PRO A 74 -4.22 -10.60 -7.92
N ARG A 75 -4.32 -11.04 -6.67
CA ARG A 75 -4.36 -10.14 -5.50
C ARG A 75 -3.23 -9.11 -5.59
N HIS A 76 -3.58 -7.82 -5.46
CA HIS A 76 -2.69 -6.67 -5.56
C HIS A 76 -2.14 -6.39 -6.98
N GLY A 77 -2.70 -6.99 -8.00
CA GLY A 77 -2.43 -6.65 -9.39
C GLY A 77 -1.12 -7.21 -9.97
N LEU A 78 -0.54 -6.47 -10.92
CA LEU A 78 0.39 -7.04 -11.90
C LEU A 78 1.85 -6.60 -11.71
N ILE A 79 2.12 -5.45 -11.04
CA ILE A 79 3.47 -4.84 -11.08
C ILE A 79 4.40 -5.24 -9.95
N ARG A 80 3.86 -5.68 -8.80
CA ARG A 80 4.66 -5.97 -7.59
C ARG A 80 5.72 -7.08 -7.74
N LYS A 81 5.62 -7.89 -8.77
CA LYS A 81 6.56 -8.99 -9.07
C LYS A 81 7.26 -8.80 -10.40
N ARG A 82 7.51 -7.54 -10.78
CA ARG A 82 8.17 -7.20 -12.05
C ARG A 82 9.37 -6.30 -11.80
N GLU A 83 10.34 -6.36 -12.71
CA GLU A 83 11.48 -5.46 -12.70
C GLU A 83 11.05 -4.07 -13.18
N PHE A 84 11.48 -3.05 -12.45
CA PHE A 84 11.36 -1.65 -12.80
C PHE A 84 12.69 -1.13 -13.32
N GLU A 85 12.63 -0.21 -14.26
CA GLU A 85 13.78 0.52 -14.75
C GLU A 85 14.09 1.68 -13.80
N LEU A 86 15.37 1.84 -13.43
CA LEU A 86 15.85 3.01 -12.71
C LEU A 86 16.03 4.16 -13.70
N LYS A 87 15.19 5.20 -13.61
CA LYS A 87 15.19 6.35 -14.54
C LYS A 87 16.00 7.53 -14.01
N GLU A 88 16.01 7.72 -12.70
CA GLU A 88 16.70 8.84 -12.07
C GLU A 88 17.27 8.39 -10.72
N GLN A 89 18.48 8.85 -10.41
CA GLN A 89 19.07 8.77 -9.08
C GLN A 89 19.95 9.98 -8.83
N THR A 90 19.60 10.74 -7.79
CA THR A 90 20.39 11.83 -7.23
C THR A 90 20.74 11.51 -5.76
N ASP A 91 21.38 12.43 -5.03
CA ASP A 91 21.71 12.23 -3.61
C ASP A 91 20.45 12.12 -2.73
N HIS A 92 19.31 12.67 -3.15
CA HIS A 92 18.10 12.75 -2.34
C HIS A 92 16.84 12.25 -3.04
N ARG A 93 16.93 11.84 -4.31
CA ARG A 93 15.77 11.40 -5.10
C ARG A 93 16.11 10.21 -5.98
N LEU A 94 15.14 9.30 -6.11
CA LEU A 94 15.20 8.11 -6.94
C LEU A 94 13.86 7.97 -7.70
N VAL A 95 13.89 7.55 -8.96
CA VAL A 95 12.67 7.25 -9.74
C VAL A 95 12.80 5.90 -10.42
N PHE A 96 11.87 5.01 -10.14
CA PHE A 96 11.63 3.79 -10.88
C PHE A 96 10.47 3.96 -11.86
N GLU A 97 10.51 3.26 -12.97
CA GLU A 97 9.45 3.25 -13.99
C GLU A 97 9.14 1.83 -14.46
N ILE A 98 7.87 1.57 -14.70
CA ILE A 98 7.41 0.40 -15.42
C ILE A 98 6.32 0.80 -16.43
N THR A 99 6.33 0.15 -17.59
CA THR A 99 5.27 0.31 -18.60
C THR A 99 4.55 -1.01 -18.84
N SER A 100 3.34 -0.91 -19.41
CA SER A 100 2.63 -2.08 -19.95
C SER A 100 3.50 -2.84 -20.96
N ASN A 101 3.32 -4.12 -21.04
CA ASN A 101 3.90 -5.01 -22.04
C ASN A 101 2.83 -6.01 -22.53
N ASP A 102 3.18 -6.86 -23.47
CA ASP A 102 2.25 -7.83 -24.07
C ASP A 102 1.57 -8.73 -23.03
N GLU A 103 2.31 -9.15 -21.99
CA GLU A 103 1.79 -9.95 -20.89
C GLU A 103 0.75 -9.19 -20.05
N SER A 104 1.07 -7.95 -19.66
CA SER A 104 0.13 -7.13 -18.88
C SER A 104 -1.11 -6.77 -19.69
N LEU A 105 -0.96 -6.49 -20.99
CA LEU A 105 -2.08 -6.15 -21.90
C LEU A 105 -3.06 -7.30 -22.12
N GLN A 106 -2.63 -8.56 -21.92
CA GLN A 106 -3.55 -9.70 -21.96
C GLN A 106 -4.58 -9.65 -20.83
N ASN A 107 -4.18 -9.15 -19.66
CA ASN A 107 -4.98 -9.16 -18.43
C ASN A 107 -5.55 -7.80 -18.03
N TYR A 108 -4.85 -6.73 -18.41
CA TYR A 108 -5.24 -5.34 -18.20
C TYR A 108 -5.03 -4.58 -19.51
N PRO A 109 -6.07 -4.43 -20.34
CA PRO A 109 -5.94 -4.05 -21.76
C PRO A 109 -5.78 -2.53 -21.97
N TYR A 110 -4.89 -1.92 -21.22
CA TYR A 110 -4.56 -0.50 -21.30
C TYR A 110 -3.05 -0.30 -21.34
N HIS A 111 -2.59 0.54 -22.25
CA HIS A 111 -1.21 1.00 -22.23
C HIS A 111 -1.01 2.00 -21.11
N PHE A 112 -0.13 1.69 -20.19
CA PHE A 112 0.14 2.51 -19.02
C PHE A 112 1.63 2.72 -18.78
N ARG A 113 1.93 3.77 -18.02
CA ARG A 113 3.20 3.98 -17.33
C ARG A 113 2.94 4.19 -15.85
N VAL A 114 3.73 3.54 -15.00
CA VAL A 114 3.77 3.83 -13.57
C VAL A 114 5.18 4.21 -13.19
N GLU A 115 5.34 5.41 -12.63
CA GLU A 115 6.57 5.86 -11.99
C GLU A 115 6.41 5.84 -10.49
N ILE A 116 7.49 5.44 -9.78
CA ILE A 116 7.58 5.51 -8.32
C ILE A 116 8.76 6.41 -8.00
N ALA A 117 8.48 7.59 -7.48
CA ALA A 117 9.50 8.51 -7.01
C ALA A 117 9.64 8.43 -5.49
N TYR A 118 10.87 8.33 -5.03
CA TYR A 118 11.25 8.37 -3.62
C TYR A 118 12.10 9.61 -3.39
N GLU A 119 11.76 10.40 -2.38
CA GLU A 119 12.51 11.58 -1.98
C GLU A 119 12.84 11.50 -0.50
N LEU A 120 14.13 11.70 -0.15
CA LEU A 120 14.63 11.68 1.22
C LEU A 120 15.01 13.09 1.66
N LYS A 121 14.36 13.59 2.72
CA LYS A 121 14.65 14.90 3.32
C LYS A 121 14.66 14.82 4.85
N GLY A 122 15.85 14.95 5.45
CA GLY A 122 16.00 14.73 6.90
C GLY A 122 15.46 13.34 7.27
N LYS A 123 14.52 13.26 8.20
CA LYS A 123 13.89 12.02 8.64
C LYS A 123 12.63 11.64 7.85
N GLU A 124 12.30 12.37 6.79
CA GLU A 124 11.09 12.15 5.98
C GLU A 124 11.44 11.47 4.65
N ILE A 125 10.68 10.44 4.31
CA ILE A 125 10.67 9.76 3.02
C ILE A 125 9.32 10.04 2.38
N THR A 126 9.31 10.72 1.25
CA THR A 126 8.13 10.95 0.43
C THR A 126 8.09 9.93 -0.69
N ILE A 127 6.97 9.23 -0.83
CA ILE A 127 6.71 8.25 -1.88
C ILE A 127 5.61 8.79 -2.78
N THR A 128 5.91 8.97 -4.07
CA THR A 128 4.95 9.45 -5.07
C THR A 128 4.77 8.41 -6.17
N TYR A 129 3.56 7.91 -6.31
CA TYR A 129 3.13 7.12 -7.45
C TYR A 129 2.58 8.03 -8.52
N ARG A 130 3.06 7.89 -9.74
CA ARG A 130 2.60 8.65 -10.89
C ARG A 130 2.09 7.67 -11.94
N VAL A 131 0.78 7.66 -12.18
CA VAL A 131 0.12 6.78 -13.15
C VAL A 131 -0.23 7.59 -14.38
N GLN A 132 0.21 7.14 -15.54
CA GLN A 132 -0.12 7.73 -16.84
C GLN A 132 -0.89 6.73 -17.69
N ASN A 133 -2.00 7.20 -18.26
CA ASN A 133 -2.71 6.52 -19.32
C ASN A 133 -2.05 6.86 -20.67
N LEU A 134 -1.50 5.86 -21.34
CA LEU A 134 -0.82 6.04 -22.63
C LEU A 134 -1.77 5.81 -23.84
N GLU A 135 -3.05 5.48 -23.59
CA GLU A 135 -4.04 5.36 -24.66
C GLU A 135 -4.32 6.71 -25.29
N SER A 136 -4.64 6.70 -26.58
CA SER A 136 -4.97 7.91 -27.35
C SER A 136 -6.43 8.35 -27.17
N ASP A 137 -7.33 7.41 -26.85
CA ASP A 137 -8.78 7.64 -26.94
C ASP A 137 -9.61 6.77 -25.99
N GLN A 138 -8.98 6.06 -25.05
CA GLN A 138 -9.66 5.19 -24.07
C GLN A 138 -9.36 5.60 -22.65
N VAL A 139 -10.40 5.72 -21.81
CA VAL A 139 -10.29 5.95 -20.37
C VAL A 139 -9.74 4.69 -19.70
N MET A 140 -8.78 4.84 -18.82
CA MET A 140 -8.14 3.75 -18.10
C MET A 140 -8.59 3.73 -16.63
N PRO A 141 -9.34 2.70 -16.19
CA PRO A 141 -9.71 2.54 -14.78
C PRO A 141 -8.59 1.91 -13.99
N TYR A 142 -8.27 2.42 -12.80
CA TYR A 142 -7.25 1.82 -11.94
C TYR A 142 -7.47 2.10 -10.46
N PHE A 143 -6.81 1.30 -9.63
CA PHE A 143 -6.45 1.58 -8.26
C PHE A 143 -4.94 1.52 -8.10
N ILE A 144 -4.42 2.22 -7.11
CA ILE A 144 -3.01 2.17 -6.73
C ILE A 144 -2.88 2.21 -5.22
N GLY A 145 -1.85 1.57 -4.69
CA GLY A 145 -1.56 1.57 -3.27
C GLY A 145 -0.16 1.09 -2.94
N GLY A 146 0.21 1.26 -1.68
CA GLY A 146 1.42 0.72 -1.10
C GLY A 146 1.10 -0.32 -0.03
N HIS A 147 2.08 -1.17 0.26
CA HIS A 147 1.96 -2.19 1.30
C HIS A 147 3.25 -2.24 2.15
N PRO A 148 3.77 -1.06 2.62
CA PRO A 148 4.96 -1.04 3.45
C PRO A 148 4.65 -1.66 4.82
N ALA A 149 5.53 -2.57 5.25
CA ALA A 149 5.49 -3.14 6.59
C ALA A 149 6.65 -2.62 7.43
N PHE A 150 6.40 -2.41 8.70
CA PHE A 150 7.35 -1.87 9.67
C PHE A 150 7.58 -2.85 10.79
N HIS A 151 8.81 -2.95 11.27
CA HIS A 151 9.10 -3.73 12.46
C HIS A 151 8.23 -3.28 13.63
N CYS A 152 7.66 -4.23 14.32
CA CYS A 152 6.93 -4.07 15.56
C CYS A 152 7.11 -5.35 16.39
N PRO A 153 8.02 -5.34 17.40
CA PRO A 153 8.72 -4.18 17.95
C PRO A 153 9.90 -3.67 17.08
N LEU A 154 10.32 -2.40 17.32
CA LEU A 154 11.51 -1.79 16.72
C LEU A 154 12.80 -2.15 17.51
N LEU A 155 12.68 -2.36 18.81
CA LEU A 155 13.80 -2.64 19.72
C LEU A 155 13.66 -4.04 20.32
N ALA A 156 14.80 -4.69 20.56
CA ALA A 156 14.85 -6.07 21.02
C ALA A 156 14.33 -6.29 22.47
N ASP A 157 14.22 -5.24 23.25
CA ASP A 157 13.71 -5.25 24.62
C ASP A 157 12.25 -4.79 24.72
N GLU A 158 11.55 -4.67 23.59
CA GLU A 158 10.13 -4.31 23.49
C GLU A 158 9.31 -5.48 22.96
N ASP A 159 8.02 -5.46 23.26
CA ASP A 159 7.02 -6.39 22.78
C ASP A 159 6.06 -5.70 21.79
N TYR A 160 5.30 -6.50 21.02
CA TYR A 160 4.30 -6.00 20.06
C TYR A 160 3.23 -5.13 20.75
N GLU A 161 2.81 -5.51 21.95
CA GLU A 161 1.82 -4.81 22.77
C GLU A 161 2.33 -3.53 23.43
N ASP A 162 3.64 -3.27 23.37
CA ASP A 162 4.20 -1.98 23.80
C ASP A 162 3.87 -0.87 22.79
N TYR A 163 3.36 -1.23 21.62
CA TYR A 163 3.05 -0.28 20.53
C TYR A 163 1.57 0.05 20.43
N GLU A 164 1.31 1.23 19.88
CA GLU A 164 -0.02 1.68 19.50
C GLU A 164 0.02 2.50 18.21
N LEU A 165 -1.13 2.54 17.52
CA LEU A 165 -1.36 3.51 16.46
C LEU A 165 -2.09 4.72 17.05
N ILE A 166 -1.54 5.92 16.84
CA ILE A 166 -2.13 7.18 17.28
C ILE A 166 -2.61 7.93 16.03
N PHE A 167 -3.93 8.10 15.90
CA PHE A 167 -4.56 8.81 14.79
C PHE A 167 -4.45 10.33 14.96
N GLU A 168 -4.37 11.06 13.86
CA GLU A 168 -4.37 12.53 13.83
C GLU A 168 -5.58 13.11 14.57
N LYS A 169 -6.74 12.51 14.38
CA LYS A 169 -8.04 12.92 14.95
C LYS A 169 -8.65 11.80 15.79
N GLU A 170 -9.63 12.16 16.60
CA GLU A 170 -10.51 11.18 17.23
C GLU A 170 -11.34 10.48 16.15
N GLU A 171 -11.38 9.15 16.20
CA GLU A 171 -12.02 8.29 15.23
C GLU A 171 -13.22 7.55 15.83
N SER A 172 -14.30 7.51 15.06
CA SER A 172 -15.45 6.63 15.29
C SER A 172 -15.79 5.97 13.97
N CYS A 173 -15.36 4.72 13.79
CA CYS A 173 -15.53 4.01 12.53
C CYS A 173 -15.87 2.54 12.73
N SER A 174 -16.44 1.95 11.69
CA SER A 174 -16.63 0.52 11.54
C SER A 174 -15.79 0.00 10.39
N VAL A 175 -15.54 -1.31 10.37
CA VAL A 175 -14.80 -1.98 9.30
C VAL A 175 -15.72 -2.92 8.53
N PRO A 176 -15.58 -3.06 7.22
CA PRO A 176 -16.35 -4.01 6.43
C PRO A 176 -15.97 -5.45 6.78
N LEU A 177 -16.89 -6.38 6.57
CA LEU A 177 -16.60 -7.81 6.71
C LEU A 177 -15.61 -8.23 5.60
N LEU A 178 -14.50 -8.84 6.00
CA LEU A 178 -13.52 -9.43 5.08
C LEU A 178 -13.73 -10.95 5.03
N PHE A 179 -13.81 -11.49 3.82
CA PHE A 179 -13.84 -12.94 3.59
C PHE A 179 -12.41 -13.44 3.41
N THR A 180 -11.84 -13.99 4.46
CA THR A 180 -10.42 -14.41 4.52
C THR A 180 -10.01 -15.35 3.38
N GLU A 181 -10.89 -16.29 3.00
CA GLU A 181 -10.60 -17.28 1.96
C GLU A 181 -10.44 -16.66 0.55
N THR A 182 -11.20 -15.62 0.26
CA THR A 182 -11.23 -14.99 -1.07
C THR A 182 -10.52 -13.64 -1.11
N GLY A 183 -10.38 -12.99 0.04
CA GLY A 183 -9.93 -11.61 0.18
C GLY A 183 -10.94 -10.58 -0.35
N LEU A 184 -12.19 -11.00 -0.60
CA LEU A 184 -13.29 -10.09 -0.94
C LEU A 184 -13.86 -9.45 0.32
N VAL A 185 -14.66 -8.40 0.14
CA VAL A 185 -15.29 -7.69 1.26
C VAL A 185 -16.81 -7.66 1.11
N ASP A 186 -17.51 -7.43 2.22
CA ASP A 186 -18.91 -7.02 2.23
C ASP A 186 -19.01 -5.67 2.94
N ARG A 187 -19.24 -4.61 2.17
CA ARG A 187 -19.32 -3.24 2.69
C ARG A 187 -20.61 -2.95 3.41
N LEU A 188 -21.64 -3.78 3.21
CA LEU A 188 -22.94 -3.63 3.88
C LEU A 188 -22.93 -4.28 5.27
N GLN A 189 -22.12 -5.33 5.45
CA GLN A 189 -21.88 -5.95 6.75
C GLN A 189 -20.65 -5.34 7.40
N ARG A 190 -20.85 -4.61 8.50
CA ARG A 190 -19.79 -3.87 9.17
C ARG A 190 -19.78 -4.16 10.67
N THR A 191 -18.57 -4.14 11.23
CA THR A 191 -18.36 -4.27 12.68
C THR A 191 -17.83 -2.95 13.24
N PRO A 192 -18.38 -2.40 14.34
CA PRO A 192 -17.77 -1.28 15.06
C PRO A 192 -16.32 -1.59 15.41
N PHE A 193 -15.42 -0.61 15.19
CA PHE A 193 -13.98 -0.83 15.38
C PHE A 193 -13.32 0.22 16.27
N LEU A 194 -13.48 1.50 15.98
CA LEU A 194 -13.06 2.61 16.85
C LEU A 194 -14.30 3.36 17.32
N ASP A 195 -14.30 3.79 18.58
CA ASP A 195 -15.38 4.55 19.19
C ASP A 195 -14.78 5.69 20.03
N HIS A 196 -14.89 6.92 19.52
CA HIS A 196 -14.34 8.13 20.14
C HIS A 196 -12.89 7.97 20.62
N SER A 197 -12.04 7.36 19.79
CA SER A 197 -10.66 7.04 20.15
C SER A 197 -9.64 7.60 19.18
N ARG A 198 -8.55 8.16 19.72
CA ARG A 198 -7.36 8.54 18.96
C ARG A 198 -6.30 7.46 18.95
N SER A 199 -6.46 6.37 19.69
CA SER A 199 -5.45 5.35 19.89
C SER A 199 -6.02 3.96 19.63
N LEU A 200 -5.23 3.13 18.97
CA LEU A 200 -5.44 1.69 18.79
C LEU A 200 -4.24 0.94 19.36
N PRO A 201 -4.31 0.42 20.59
CA PRO A 201 -3.27 -0.47 21.12
C PRO A 201 -3.07 -1.68 20.23
N LEU A 202 -1.82 -1.97 19.86
CA LEU A 202 -1.52 -3.12 19.02
C LEU A 202 -1.54 -4.41 19.83
N ARG A 203 -2.06 -5.45 19.22
CA ARG A 203 -2.06 -6.84 19.68
C ARG A 203 -2.27 -7.77 18.50
N HIS A 204 -1.69 -8.94 18.53
CA HIS A 204 -1.74 -9.88 17.42
C HIS A 204 -3.16 -10.36 17.08
N GLU A 205 -4.06 -10.42 18.07
CA GLU A 205 -5.46 -10.83 17.89
C GLU A 205 -6.25 -9.94 16.92
N LEU A 206 -5.80 -8.71 16.70
CA LEU A 206 -6.39 -7.82 15.69
C LEU A 206 -6.37 -8.43 14.29
N PHE A 207 -5.39 -9.27 14.00
CA PHE A 207 -5.13 -9.84 12.67
C PHE A 207 -5.51 -11.32 12.52
N GLU A 208 -6.21 -11.91 13.50
CA GLU A 208 -6.68 -13.30 13.42
C GLU A 208 -7.60 -13.56 12.22
N LYS A 209 -8.31 -12.52 11.78
CA LYS A 209 -9.23 -12.56 10.62
C LYS A 209 -8.67 -11.88 9.38
N ASP A 210 -7.31 -11.76 9.25
CA ASP A 210 -6.64 -11.06 8.16
C ASP A 210 -6.62 -9.53 8.36
N ALA A 211 -6.63 -8.74 7.30
CA ALA A 211 -6.45 -7.29 7.30
C ALA A 211 -7.65 -6.53 7.90
N ILE A 212 -7.38 -5.35 8.45
CA ILE A 212 -8.38 -4.39 8.92
C ILE A 212 -8.45 -3.25 7.91
N ILE A 213 -9.60 -3.08 7.26
CA ILE A 213 -9.79 -2.05 6.23
C ILE A 213 -10.46 -0.83 6.87
N LEU A 214 -9.72 0.24 7.03
CA LEU A 214 -10.19 1.52 7.56
C LEU A 214 -10.57 2.45 6.39
N ASP A 215 -11.82 2.35 5.92
CA ASP A 215 -12.38 3.08 4.77
C ASP A 215 -13.23 4.30 5.18
N GLN A 216 -13.23 4.67 6.46
CA GLN A 216 -14.06 5.73 7.01
C GLN A 216 -13.28 6.68 7.95
N LEU A 217 -11.95 6.72 7.85
CA LEU A 217 -11.13 7.58 8.71
C LEU A 217 -11.31 9.06 8.38
N ALA A 218 -11.43 9.88 9.43
CA ALA A 218 -11.30 11.32 9.36
C ALA A 218 -9.84 11.79 9.35
N SER A 219 -8.95 10.98 9.93
CA SER A 219 -7.49 11.18 9.94
C SER A 219 -6.88 10.88 8.58
N LYS A 220 -5.84 11.61 8.23
CA LYS A 220 -4.99 11.37 7.06
C LYS A 220 -3.53 11.14 7.44
N SER A 221 -3.26 11.00 8.74
CA SER A 221 -2.00 10.47 9.26
C SER A 221 -2.24 9.62 10.51
N VAL A 222 -1.28 8.73 10.77
CA VAL A 222 -1.23 7.87 11.95
C VAL A 222 0.22 7.73 12.39
N GLN A 223 0.46 7.66 13.69
CA GLN A 223 1.78 7.35 14.25
C GLN A 223 1.79 5.91 14.75
N LEU A 224 2.79 5.13 14.37
CA LEU A 224 3.16 3.87 15.03
C LEU A 224 4.18 4.22 16.11
N LEU A 225 3.84 4.06 17.38
CA LEU A 225 4.65 4.55 18.48
C LEU A 225 4.78 3.52 19.61
N SER A 226 6.01 3.33 20.10
CA SER A 226 6.26 2.57 21.32
C SER A 226 5.91 3.42 22.54
N LYS A 227 5.06 2.92 23.41
CA LYS A 227 4.75 3.51 24.74
C LYS A 227 5.93 3.44 25.68
N LYS A 228 6.88 2.51 25.42
CA LYS A 228 8.04 2.25 26.28
C LYS A 228 9.23 3.17 25.96
N SER A 229 9.64 3.22 24.70
CA SER A 229 10.79 4.03 24.27
C SER A 229 10.42 5.39 23.67
N GLY A 230 9.19 5.57 23.24
CA GLY A 230 8.75 6.73 22.44
C GLY A 230 9.27 6.72 20.99
N LYS A 231 9.93 5.65 20.56
CA LYS A 231 10.39 5.51 19.17
C LYS A 231 9.25 5.04 18.28
N GLY A 232 9.29 5.47 17.01
CA GLY A 232 8.26 5.13 16.07
C GLY A 232 8.39 5.88 14.76
N LEU A 233 7.29 5.97 14.06
CA LEU A 233 7.17 6.70 12.79
C LEU A 233 5.79 7.33 12.66
N GLU A 234 5.70 8.40 11.88
CA GLU A 234 4.44 8.94 11.37
C GLU A 234 4.25 8.50 9.93
N PHE A 235 3.04 8.08 9.62
CA PHE A 235 2.61 7.66 8.29
C PHE A 235 1.46 8.57 7.83
N ALA A 236 1.72 9.44 6.83
CA ALA A 236 0.74 10.37 6.27
C ALA A 236 0.30 9.91 4.87
N PHE A 237 -1.03 9.84 4.64
CA PHE A 237 -1.64 9.23 3.45
C PHE A 237 -2.80 10.05 2.86
N SER A 238 -2.65 11.37 2.79
CA SER A 238 -3.73 12.30 2.41
C SER A 238 -4.37 12.02 1.05
N ASP A 239 -3.62 11.46 0.10
CA ASP A 239 -4.09 11.17 -1.26
C ASP A 239 -4.78 9.81 -1.40
N PHE A 240 -4.94 9.10 -0.27
CA PHE A 240 -5.54 7.77 -0.23
C PHE A 240 -6.79 7.77 0.61
N GLU A 241 -7.84 7.13 0.10
CA GLU A 241 -9.13 7.04 0.80
C GLU A 241 -9.08 6.06 1.96
N ASN A 242 -8.30 4.99 1.82
CA ASN A 242 -8.28 3.88 2.76
C ASN A 242 -6.89 3.71 3.37
N LEU A 243 -6.86 3.37 4.66
CA LEU A 243 -5.71 2.81 5.35
C LEU A 243 -6.02 1.36 5.71
N VAL A 244 -5.21 0.43 5.23
CA VAL A 244 -5.34 -0.98 5.61
C VAL A 244 -4.23 -1.34 6.58
N LEU A 245 -4.60 -1.98 7.67
CA LEU A 245 -3.69 -2.49 8.70
C LEU A 245 -3.59 -4.00 8.53
N TRP A 246 -2.37 -4.53 8.53
CA TRP A 246 -2.18 -5.96 8.40
C TRP A 246 -0.92 -6.45 9.13
N SER A 247 -1.03 -7.63 9.68
CA SER A 247 0.08 -8.49 10.09
C SER A 247 -0.32 -9.95 9.87
N THR A 248 0.58 -10.87 10.09
CA THR A 248 0.28 -12.30 9.92
C THR A 248 -0.36 -12.90 11.17
N ASN A 249 -1.24 -13.88 10.98
CA ASN A 249 -1.92 -14.58 12.06
C ASN A 249 -1.00 -15.46 12.92
N ASN A 250 0.22 -15.75 12.44
CA ASN A 250 1.26 -16.46 13.19
C ASN A 250 2.16 -15.50 14.00
N LYS A 251 1.66 -14.33 14.36
CA LYS A 251 2.33 -13.34 15.21
C LYS A 251 3.61 -12.78 14.63
N GLY A 252 3.58 -12.40 13.35
CA GLY A 252 4.70 -11.72 12.70
C GLY A 252 5.11 -10.44 13.47
N PRO A 253 6.43 -10.21 13.72
CA PRO A 253 6.92 -9.04 14.45
C PRO A 253 6.94 -7.80 13.55
N PHE A 254 5.81 -7.49 12.94
CA PHE A 254 5.64 -6.33 12.06
C PHE A 254 4.17 -5.90 11.96
N ILE A 255 3.97 -4.69 11.48
CA ILE A 255 2.67 -4.18 11.03
C ILE A 255 2.82 -3.53 9.67
N ALA A 256 1.94 -3.84 8.72
CA ALA A 256 1.80 -3.10 7.47
C ALA A 256 0.81 -1.94 7.66
N LEU A 257 1.19 -0.77 7.15
CA LEU A 257 0.35 0.43 7.06
C LEU A 257 0.16 0.74 5.57
N GLU A 258 -1.00 0.40 5.03
CA GLU A 258 -1.18 0.30 3.60
C GLU A 258 -2.12 1.40 3.08
N PRO A 259 -1.59 2.43 2.38
CA PRO A 259 -2.41 3.47 1.78
C PRO A 259 -2.97 2.98 0.45
N TRP A 260 -4.31 2.83 0.36
CA TRP A 260 -4.99 2.32 -0.84
C TRP A 260 -5.99 3.33 -1.38
N THR A 261 -6.02 3.53 -2.72
CA THR A 261 -7.07 4.36 -3.37
C THR A 261 -8.41 3.64 -3.47
N GLY A 262 -8.42 2.32 -3.46
CA GLY A 262 -9.61 1.48 -3.47
C GLY A 262 -9.36 0.21 -2.68
N ILE A 263 -10.36 -0.64 -2.53
CA ILE A 263 -10.28 -1.90 -1.77
C ILE A 263 -10.71 -3.09 -2.63
N SER A 264 -10.61 -4.29 -2.09
CA SER A 264 -11.09 -5.52 -2.73
C SER A 264 -12.53 -5.39 -3.23
N THR A 265 -12.87 -6.14 -4.27
CA THR A 265 -14.25 -6.21 -4.76
C THR A 265 -15.21 -6.57 -3.65
N SER A 266 -16.29 -5.81 -3.52
CA SER A 266 -17.34 -6.06 -2.56
C SER A 266 -18.35 -7.08 -3.11
N ALA A 267 -19.04 -7.77 -2.18
CA ALA A 267 -20.00 -8.82 -2.54
C ALA A 267 -21.12 -8.30 -3.43
N GLU A 268 -21.54 -7.04 -3.27
CA GLU A 268 -22.59 -6.38 -4.05
C GLU A 268 -22.12 -5.82 -5.40
N GLU A 269 -20.81 -5.74 -5.64
CA GLU A 269 -20.28 -5.22 -6.91
C GLU A 269 -20.33 -6.25 -8.05
N GLY A 270 -20.49 -5.79 -9.28
CA GLY A 270 -20.31 -6.58 -10.49
C GLY A 270 -18.83 -6.84 -10.82
N ASP A 271 -18.59 -7.44 -11.99
CA ASP A 271 -17.25 -7.83 -12.41
C ASP A 271 -16.58 -6.80 -13.33
N PHE A 272 -17.31 -5.78 -13.79
CA PHE A 272 -16.73 -4.70 -14.58
C PHE A 272 -15.83 -3.81 -13.73
N PHE A 273 -14.60 -3.59 -14.21
CA PHE A 273 -13.59 -2.89 -13.42
C PHE A 273 -13.91 -1.40 -13.27
N GLU A 274 -14.39 -0.79 -14.32
CA GLU A 274 -14.79 0.62 -14.36
C GLU A 274 -15.98 0.96 -13.46
N ASP A 275 -16.77 -0.03 -13.05
CA ASP A 275 -17.94 0.14 -12.18
C ASP A 275 -17.63 -0.05 -10.68
N LYS A 276 -16.37 -0.40 -10.35
CA LYS A 276 -15.98 -0.61 -8.96
C LYS A 276 -16.00 0.69 -8.17
N LYS A 277 -16.48 0.63 -6.93
CA LYS A 277 -16.58 1.79 -6.06
C LYS A 277 -15.21 2.42 -5.81
N GLY A 278 -15.10 3.71 -6.07
CA GLY A 278 -13.87 4.48 -5.87
C GLY A 278 -12.80 4.24 -6.94
N VAL A 279 -13.14 3.54 -8.04
CA VAL A 279 -12.21 3.39 -9.16
C VAL A 279 -11.83 4.77 -9.73
N ILE A 280 -10.55 4.95 -9.97
CA ILE A 280 -10.04 6.16 -10.61
C ILE A 280 -10.11 5.92 -12.11
N GLN A 281 -10.75 6.84 -12.81
CA GLN A 281 -10.82 6.84 -14.27
C GLN A 281 -9.89 7.92 -14.80
N LEU A 282 -8.85 7.51 -15.53
CA LEU A 282 -7.82 8.39 -16.07
C LEU A 282 -8.07 8.61 -17.55
N ALA A 283 -8.27 9.86 -17.95
CA ALA A 283 -8.51 10.21 -19.34
C ALA A 283 -7.31 9.84 -20.25
N PRO A 284 -7.51 9.69 -21.56
CA PRO A 284 -6.41 9.45 -22.49
C PRO A 284 -5.30 10.47 -22.33
N GLN A 285 -4.04 10.01 -22.28
CA GLN A 285 -2.82 10.81 -22.11
C GLN A 285 -2.71 11.57 -20.77
N GLU A 286 -3.69 11.42 -19.87
CA GLU A 286 -3.65 12.03 -18.55
C GLU A 286 -2.63 11.33 -17.64
N THR A 287 -2.05 12.11 -16.72
CA THR A 287 -1.19 11.62 -15.62
C THR A 287 -1.78 12.05 -14.30
N ARG A 288 -1.84 11.14 -13.32
CA ARG A 288 -2.28 11.43 -11.95
C ARG A 288 -1.26 10.95 -10.94
N SER A 289 -1.04 11.74 -9.89
CA SER A 289 -0.12 11.43 -8.82
C SER A 289 -0.85 11.13 -7.53
N HIS A 290 -0.27 10.23 -6.72
CA HIS A 290 -0.71 9.88 -5.37
C HIS A 290 0.51 9.81 -4.47
N GLN A 291 0.46 10.44 -3.31
CA GLN A 291 1.61 10.58 -2.42
C GLN A 291 1.28 10.13 -1.00
N TYR A 292 2.24 9.45 -0.37
CA TYR A 292 2.25 9.25 1.07
C TYR A 292 3.64 9.51 1.63
N ARG A 293 3.75 9.68 2.95
CA ARG A 293 5.00 10.01 3.61
C ARG A 293 5.22 9.13 4.84
N ILE A 294 6.48 8.82 5.07
CA ILE A 294 6.99 8.13 6.26
C ILE A 294 7.98 9.08 6.94
N THR A 295 7.72 9.46 8.18
CA THR A 295 8.62 10.31 8.97
C THR A 295 9.07 9.55 10.21
N ILE A 296 10.38 9.38 10.40
CA ILE A 296 10.96 8.72 11.58
C ILE A 296 10.96 9.69 12.77
N LEU A 297 10.43 9.26 13.91
CA LEU A 297 10.25 10.07 15.12
C LEU A 297 11.45 9.99 16.06
#